data_d0d766215ba2cc10877dec33758441ec
#
_entry.id   d0d766215ba2cc10877dec33758441ec
#
_cell.length_a   1.000
_cell.length_b   1.000
_cell.length_c   1.000
_cell.angle_alpha   90.00
_cell.angle_beta   90.00
_cell.angle_gamma   90.00
#
_symmetry.space_group_name_H-M   'P 1'
#
loop_
_entity.id
_entity.type
_entity.pdbx_description
1 polymer ?
#
loop_
_entity_poly.entity_id
_entity_poly.type
_entity_poly.pdbx_seq_one_letter_code
_entity_poly.pdbx_strand_id
1 'polypeptide(L)'
;MNKKIIIVVFSILFFACNKKELLFKNPTSQETGLAFENTITPTDDLNILDYLYYYNGGGVALGDINNDGLTDIFLSANQEKNKLFINKGNLKFEDITNKANVSGNSSWNTGAVMGDINGDGLLDIYVCAVVGVNGFYGYNELFINNGDETFTESAEKYKLDFDSYSSSAAFLDFDLDGDLDIYLLNHAIHTQESFGKVDLRYKRNEQTGDKLLRNDGGSFTDISEAAGIFGGINGYGLGISIADFNQDGYPDIYVGNDFHEDDYYYINNADGTFSDQLKNYFGHTTRFSMGNDVADINHDGLPDIISLDMLPEDEVVLKTSEGDDNIQIQKLRTQKFGYHYQFTRNMLYVNQQNSSYLETALLSGIAATDWSWSSLFADFNQDGEQDLFISNGISKRPNDLDFIKFISNDQIQKKIDNTKLVDQEALQMMPSGEAYNYMFKGSKNLEFEDKSGQWISNKKGVSGATALGDLDNDGDIDMVVSNINEEV
;
A
#
# COMPACT_ATOMS: atom_id res chain seq x y z
N MET A 1 5.06 83.07 -25.28
CA MET A 1 4.35 81.85 -25.64
C MET A 1 5.07 80.66 -25.01
N ASN A 2 4.59 80.23 -23.85
CA ASN A 2 5.19 79.06 -23.13
C ASN A 2 4.43 77.79 -23.51
N LYS A 3 5.09 76.91 -24.22
CA LYS A 3 4.57 75.53 -24.48
C LYS A 3 4.82 74.63 -23.26
N LYS A 4 3.76 74.24 -22.54
CA LYS A 4 3.84 73.18 -21.50
C LYS A 4 3.83 71.82 -22.21
N ILE A 5 4.90 71.04 -22.05
CA ILE A 5 5.01 69.66 -22.45
C ILE A 5 4.35 68.82 -21.33
N ILE A 6 3.26 68.15 -21.63
CA ILE A 6 2.62 67.19 -20.74
C ILE A 6 3.29 65.82 -21.04
N ILE A 7 4.06 65.30 -20.08
CA ILE A 7 4.59 63.92 -20.14
C ILE A 7 3.54 63.02 -19.50
N VAL A 8 2.88 62.19 -20.34
CA VAL A 8 1.99 61.12 -19.87
C VAL A 8 2.85 59.89 -19.58
N VAL A 9 3.04 59.60 -18.29
CA VAL A 9 3.70 58.36 -17.85
C VAL A 9 2.65 57.23 -17.91
N PHE A 10 2.79 56.34 -18.86
CA PHE A 10 2.00 55.12 -18.96
C PHE A 10 2.58 54.10 -17.97
N SER A 11 1.99 53.94 -16.79
CA SER A 11 2.33 52.85 -15.87
C SER A 11 1.75 51.55 -16.42
N ILE A 12 2.59 50.74 -17.05
CA ILE A 12 2.26 49.36 -17.44
C ILE A 12 2.29 48.55 -16.16
N LEU A 13 1.13 48.26 -15.59
CA LEU A 13 0.95 47.23 -14.56
C LEU A 13 1.11 45.84 -15.22
N PHE A 14 2.30 45.28 -15.09
CA PHE A 14 2.49 43.85 -15.32
C PHE A 14 1.74 43.11 -14.20
N PHE A 15 0.53 42.65 -14.47
CA PHE A 15 -0.04 41.52 -13.75
C PHE A 15 0.78 40.29 -14.13
N ALA A 16 1.88 40.04 -13.41
CA ALA A 16 2.48 38.73 -13.36
C ALA A 16 1.48 37.82 -12.66
N CYS A 17 0.77 37.03 -13.44
CA CYS A 17 0.07 35.87 -12.93
C CYS A 17 1.19 34.92 -12.47
N ASN A 18 1.64 35.03 -11.22
CA ASN A 18 2.46 34.00 -10.59
C ASN A 18 1.55 32.78 -10.43
N LYS A 19 1.50 31.88 -11.43
CA LYS A 19 1.18 30.50 -11.17
C LYS A 19 2.20 30.06 -10.12
N LYS A 20 1.77 29.78 -8.90
CA LYS A 20 2.61 29.13 -7.91
C LYS A 20 3.07 27.83 -8.55
N GLU A 21 4.35 27.63 -8.75
CA GLU A 21 4.91 26.40 -9.23
C GLU A 21 4.68 25.35 -8.14
N LEU A 22 4.18 24.18 -8.50
CA LEU A 22 4.01 23.06 -7.58
C LEU A 22 5.39 22.56 -7.17
N LEU A 23 5.52 21.94 -6.00
CA LEU A 23 6.75 21.28 -5.56
C LEU A 23 7.05 20.10 -6.48
N PHE A 24 6.04 19.27 -6.74
CA PHE A 24 6.14 18.14 -7.69
C PHE A 24 5.60 18.54 -9.07
N LYS A 25 6.33 18.14 -10.09
CA LYS A 25 5.88 18.18 -11.49
C LYS A 25 5.41 16.79 -11.87
N ASN A 26 4.32 16.70 -12.62
CA ASN A 26 3.84 15.44 -13.15
C ASN A 26 4.08 15.44 -14.68
N PRO A 27 5.25 14.96 -15.15
CA PRO A 27 5.53 14.87 -16.57
C PRO A 27 4.68 13.77 -17.22
N THR A 28 4.31 13.97 -18.49
CA THR A 28 3.49 13.00 -19.23
C THR A 28 4.31 11.79 -19.66
N SER A 29 3.64 10.66 -19.91
CA SER A 29 4.26 9.46 -20.49
C SER A 29 4.99 9.72 -21.81
N GLN A 30 4.55 10.69 -22.61
CA GLN A 30 5.23 11.14 -23.83
C GLN A 30 6.55 11.86 -23.53
N GLU A 31 6.63 12.54 -22.41
CA GLU A 31 7.86 13.20 -21.97
C GLU A 31 8.83 12.23 -21.33
N THR A 32 8.35 11.27 -20.56
CA THR A 32 9.19 10.34 -19.79
C THR A 32 9.47 9.03 -20.51
N GLY A 33 8.58 8.55 -21.36
CA GLY A 33 8.58 7.19 -21.89
C GLY A 33 7.93 6.15 -20.95
N LEU A 34 7.49 6.57 -19.75
CA LEU A 34 6.83 5.72 -18.76
C LEU A 34 5.35 5.55 -19.12
N ALA A 35 5.06 4.67 -20.08
CA ALA A 35 3.71 4.39 -20.55
C ALA A 35 3.17 3.12 -19.90
N PHE A 36 2.49 3.29 -18.76
CA PHE A 36 1.84 2.21 -18.02
C PHE A 36 0.50 2.67 -17.48
N GLU A 37 -0.49 1.81 -17.61
CA GLU A 37 -1.82 1.96 -17.02
C GLU A 37 -2.26 0.60 -16.48
N ASN A 38 -2.57 0.50 -15.20
CA ASN A 38 -3.16 -0.70 -14.62
C ASN A 38 -4.67 -0.67 -14.90
N THR A 39 -5.06 -1.13 -16.09
CA THR A 39 -6.46 -1.14 -16.51
C THR A 39 -7.21 -2.26 -15.83
N ILE A 40 -8.26 -1.93 -15.07
CA ILE A 40 -9.16 -2.88 -14.42
C ILE A 40 -10.57 -2.67 -14.96
N THR A 41 -11.07 -3.68 -15.69
CA THR A 41 -12.40 -3.64 -16.28
C THR A 41 -13.30 -4.70 -15.65
N PRO A 42 -14.31 -4.31 -14.85
CA PRO A 42 -15.23 -5.26 -14.25
C PRO A 42 -16.10 -5.94 -15.33
N THR A 43 -16.36 -7.23 -15.13
CA THR A 43 -17.22 -8.05 -15.96
C THR A 43 -18.39 -8.61 -15.14
N ASP A 44 -19.34 -9.26 -15.83
CA ASP A 44 -20.45 -9.96 -15.16
C ASP A 44 -19.98 -11.20 -14.36
N ASP A 45 -18.80 -11.71 -14.66
CA ASP A 45 -18.23 -12.92 -14.04
C ASP A 45 -17.14 -12.60 -13.02
N LEU A 46 -16.65 -11.34 -13.00
CA LEU A 46 -15.59 -10.91 -12.07
C LEU A 46 -15.66 -9.40 -11.85
N ASN A 47 -15.98 -9.01 -10.63
CA ASN A 47 -16.06 -7.64 -10.18
C ASN A 47 -15.94 -7.56 -8.65
N ILE A 48 -16.11 -6.37 -8.04
CA ILE A 48 -15.97 -6.18 -6.60
C ILE A 48 -16.98 -6.97 -5.74
N LEU A 49 -18.13 -7.40 -6.30
CA LEU A 49 -19.08 -8.24 -5.57
C LEU A 49 -18.60 -9.69 -5.46
N ASP A 50 -17.80 -10.15 -6.42
CA ASP A 50 -17.21 -11.49 -6.44
C ASP A 50 -15.89 -11.54 -5.67
N TYR A 51 -15.14 -10.43 -5.71
CA TYR A 51 -13.84 -10.31 -5.07
C TYR A 51 -13.65 -8.90 -4.48
N LEU A 52 -13.74 -8.80 -3.16
CA LEU A 52 -13.77 -7.50 -2.46
C LEU A 52 -12.49 -6.67 -2.67
N TYR A 53 -11.34 -7.35 -2.86
CA TYR A 53 -10.05 -6.70 -3.15
C TYR A 53 -9.81 -6.45 -4.65
N TYR A 54 -10.89 -6.40 -5.45
CA TYR A 54 -10.83 -6.20 -6.89
C TYR A 54 -10.14 -4.90 -7.31
N TYR A 55 -10.21 -3.87 -6.50
CA TYR A 55 -9.63 -2.55 -6.75
C TYR A 55 -8.39 -2.22 -5.88
N ASN A 56 -7.70 -3.22 -5.33
CA ASN A 56 -6.49 -2.95 -4.54
C ASN A 56 -5.29 -2.51 -5.39
N GLY A 57 -5.34 -2.76 -6.70
CA GLY A 57 -4.28 -2.35 -7.63
C GLY A 57 -3.09 -3.28 -7.68
N GLY A 58 -2.06 -2.87 -8.42
CA GLY A 58 -0.76 -3.53 -8.51
C GLY A 58 0.30 -2.81 -7.68
N GLY A 59 1.50 -3.38 -7.62
CA GLY A 59 2.65 -2.86 -6.88
C GLY A 59 3.59 -2.00 -7.73
N VAL A 60 4.46 -1.27 -7.06
CA VAL A 60 5.58 -0.50 -7.62
C VAL A 60 6.84 -0.90 -6.89
N ALA A 61 7.90 -1.26 -7.60
CA ALA A 61 9.23 -1.48 -7.04
C ALA A 61 10.28 -0.65 -7.78
N LEU A 62 11.18 -0.04 -7.05
CA LEU A 62 12.27 0.79 -7.56
C LEU A 62 13.62 0.16 -7.21
N GLY A 63 14.57 0.20 -8.15
CA GLY A 63 15.93 -0.27 -7.91
C GLY A 63 16.78 -0.18 -9.17
N ASP A 64 18.10 -0.09 -8.99
CA ASP A 64 19.08 -0.09 -10.09
C ASP A 64 19.39 -1.56 -10.47
N ILE A 65 18.70 -2.09 -11.49
CA ILE A 65 18.79 -3.52 -11.86
C ILE A 65 20.00 -3.84 -12.73
N ASN A 66 20.68 -2.83 -13.28
CA ASN A 66 21.81 -3.01 -14.16
C ASN A 66 23.12 -2.42 -13.62
N ASN A 67 23.09 -1.90 -12.37
CA ASN A 67 24.19 -1.28 -11.66
C ASN A 67 24.81 -0.08 -12.43
N ASP A 68 23.99 0.73 -13.13
CA ASP A 68 24.44 1.92 -13.85
C ASP A 68 24.31 3.21 -13.03
N GLY A 69 23.78 3.13 -11.82
CA GLY A 69 23.60 4.23 -10.88
C GLY A 69 22.31 5.01 -11.10
N LEU A 70 21.38 4.53 -11.94
CA LEU A 70 20.07 5.11 -12.17
C LEU A 70 18.97 4.17 -11.65
N THR A 71 17.97 4.71 -10.99
CA THR A 71 16.88 3.92 -10.42
C THR A 71 15.87 3.53 -11.50
N ASP A 72 15.68 2.23 -11.70
CA ASP A 72 14.73 1.63 -12.64
C ASP A 72 13.37 1.38 -11.97
N ILE A 73 12.32 1.13 -12.77
CA ILE A 73 10.94 1.02 -12.29
C ILE A 73 10.34 -0.31 -12.74
N PHE A 74 9.85 -1.11 -11.79
CA PHE A 74 8.99 -2.26 -12.07
C PHE A 74 7.57 -2.00 -11.58
N LEU A 75 6.58 -2.32 -12.41
CA LEU A 75 5.15 -2.16 -12.15
C LEU A 75 4.44 -3.48 -12.37
N SER A 76 3.79 -4.00 -11.33
CA SER A 76 2.89 -5.15 -11.48
C SER A 76 1.47 -4.70 -11.82
N ALA A 77 0.71 -5.57 -12.47
CA ALA A 77 -0.64 -5.28 -12.92
C ALA A 77 -1.62 -6.43 -12.64
N ASN A 78 -2.89 -6.10 -12.41
CA ASN A 78 -3.92 -7.07 -12.11
C ASN A 78 -4.41 -7.80 -13.38
N GLN A 79 -5.01 -7.09 -14.33
CA GLN A 79 -5.54 -7.66 -15.58
C GLN A 79 -4.58 -7.48 -16.77
N GLU A 80 -3.61 -6.60 -16.65
CA GLU A 80 -2.58 -6.35 -17.66
C GLU A 80 -1.28 -7.12 -17.32
N LYS A 81 -0.27 -6.99 -18.18
CA LYS A 81 1.06 -7.55 -17.95
C LYS A 81 1.93 -6.60 -17.14
N ASN A 82 2.80 -7.16 -16.29
CA ASN A 82 3.83 -6.39 -15.59
C ASN A 82 4.71 -5.64 -16.58
N LYS A 83 5.34 -4.55 -16.11
CA LYS A 83 6.24 -3.72 -16.90
C LYS A 83 7.54 -3.44 -16.16
N LEU A 84 8.65 -3.45 -16.90
CA LEU A 84 9.95 -3.04 -16.43
C LEU A 84 10.50 -1.92 -17.33
N PHE A 85 10.84 -0.81 -16.72
CA PHE A 85 11.37 0.38 -17.38
C PHE A 85 12.78 0.66 -16.88
N ILE A 86 13.72 0.72 -17.82
CA ILE A 86 15.10 1.15 -17.55
C ILE A 86 15.18 2.67 -17.62
N ASN A 87 15.79 3.24 -16.61
CA ASN A 87 16.10 4.67 -16.53
C ASN A 87 17.25 5.03 -17.47
N LYS A 88 17.07 6.05 -18.29
CA LYS A 88 18.10 6.57 -19.22
C LYS A 88 18.63 7.95 -18.79
N GLY A 89 18.31 8.35 -17.55
CA GLY A 89 18.61 9.66 -17.00
C GLY A 89 17.66 10.76 -17.47
N ASN A 90 17.60 11.86 -16.70
CA ASN A 90 16.74 13.01 -16.96
C ASN A 90 15.24 12.64 -17.07
N LEU A 91 14.75 11.76 -16.20
CA LEU A 91 13.37 11.23 -16.20
C LEU A 91 12.97 10.63 -17.57
N LYS A 92 13.88 9.90 -18.23
CA LYS A 92 13.59 9.16 -19.46
C LYS A 92 13.68 7.67 -19.21
N PHE A 93 12.65 6.95 -19.57
CA PHE A 93 12.52 5.53 -19.33
C PHE A 93 12.28 4.76 -20.63
N GLU A 94 12.82 3.55 -20.71
CA GLU A 94 12.67 2.63 -21.84
C GLU A 94 12.01 1.34 -21.36
N ASP A 95 10.85 0.97 -21.94
CA ASP A 95 10.20 -0.32 -21.67
C ASP A 95 11.04 -1.48 -22.22
N ILE A 96 11.65 -2.25 -21.34
CA ILE A 96 12.41 -3.46 -21.69
C ILE A 96 11.69 -4.76 -21.31
N THR A 97 10.44 -4.72 -20.90
CA THR A 97 9.67 -5.85 -20.38
C THR A 97 9.83 -7.13 -21.19
N ASN A 98 9.71 -7.03 -22.50
CA ASN A 98 9.85 -8.19 -23.41
C ASN A 98 11.28 -8.69 -23.51
N LYS A 99 12.28 -7.80 -23.53
CA LYS A 99 13.70 -8.14 -23.51
C LYS A 99 14.05 -8.81 -22.18
N ALA A 100 13.59 -8.24 -21.09
CA ALA A 100 13.85 -8.70 -19.74
C ALA A 100 13.13 -10.02 -19.41
N ASN A 101 12.06 -10.37 -20.15
CA ASN A 101 11.22 -11.56 -19.90
C ASN A 101 10.51 -11.54 -18.52
N VAL A 102 10.01 -10.39 -18.09
CA VAL A 102 9.38 -10.19 -16.75
C VAL A 102 7.91 -9.83 -16.81
N SER A 103 7.25 -10.05 -17.95
CA SER A 103 5.82 -9.74 -18.13
C SER A 103 4.87 -10.54 -17.23
N GLY A 104 5.35 -11.63 -16.62
CA GLY A 104 4.61 -12.53 -15.76
C GLY A 104 3.65 -13.48 -16.49
N ASN A 105 3.28 -14.57 -15.81
CA ASN A 105 2.33 -15.59 -16.26
C ASN A 105 1.06 -15.63 -15.40
N SER A 106 1.13 -15.13 -14.17
CA SER A 106 -0.01 -15.10 -13.26
C SER A 106 -1.09 -14.13 -13.73
N SER A 107 -2.35 -14.46 -13.41
CA SER A 107 -3.50 -13.74 -13.97
C SER A 107 -3.98 -12.57 -13.12
N TRP A 108 -3.45 -12.43 -11.88
CA TRP A 108 -3.80 -11.36 -10.96
C TRP A 108 -2.62 -11.06 -10.04
N ASN A 109 -1.70 -10.22 -10.53
CA ASN A 109 -0.56 -9.79 -9.72
C ASN A 109 -0.97 -8.64 -8.77
N THR A 110 -0.22 -8.53 -7.67
CA THR A 110 -0.45 -7.56 -6.59
C THR A 110 0.86 -6.85 -6.25
N GLY A 111 1.39 -6.97 -5.05
CA GLY A 111 2.66 -6.35 -4.66
C GLY A 111 3.86 -6.85 -5.45
N ALA A 112 4.90 -6.02 -5.55
CA ALA A 112 6.19 -6.38 -6.11
C ALA A 112 7.30 -5.75 -5.27
N VAL A 113 8.40 -6.48 -5.07
CA VAL A 113 9.57 -6.02 -4.33
C VAL A 113 10.86 -6.42 -5.04
N MET A 114 11.92 -5.62 -4.89
CA MET A 114 13.26 -5.89 -5.40
C MET A 114 14.24 -6.15 -4.26
N GLY A 115 15.13 -7.13 -4.45
CA GLY A 115 16.20 -7.44 -3.51
C GLY A 115 17.18 -8.43 -4.12
N ASP A 116 18.42 -8.43 -3.66
CA ASP A 116 19.44 -9.41 -4.03
C ASP A 116 19.24 -10.69 -3.21
N ILE A 117 18.43 -11.62 -3.76
CA ILE A 117 17.99 -12.84 -3.03
C ILE A 117 19.10 -13.89 -3.00
N ASN A 118 19.98 -13.89 -3.99
CA ASN A 118 21.01 -14.91 -4.16
C ASN A 118 22.40 -14.45 -3.76
N GLY A 119 22.58 -13.19 -3.33
CA GLY A 119 23.84 -12.62 -2.88
C GLY A 119 24.84 -12.35 -4.01
N ASP A 120 24.39 -12.18 -5.27
CA ASP A 120 25.28 -11.97 -6.41
C ASP A 120 25.55 -10.48 -6.75
N GLY A 121 24.93 -9.56 -6.03
CA GLY A 121 25.07 -8.11 -6.19
C GLY A 121 24.15 -7.51 -7.24
N LEU A 122 23.17 -8.27 -7.75
CA LEU A 122 22.15 -7.81 -8.68
C LEU A 122 20.78 -7.86 -8.02
N LEU A 123 19.90 -6.91 -8.33
CA LEU A 123 18.54 -6.90 -7.81
C LEU A 123 17.66 -7.89 -8.58
N ASP A 124 17.05 -8.82 -7.85
CA ASP A 124 16.01 -9.73 -8.31
C ASP A 124 14.63 -9.12 -8.06
N ILE A 125 13.58 -9.65 -8.70
CA ILE A 125 12.21 -9.15 -8.57
C ILE A 125 11.30 -10.27 -8.08
N TYR A 126 10.64 -10.09 -6.93
CA TYR A 126 9.59 -10.98 -6.45
C TYR A 126 8.22 -10.33 -6.62
N VAL A 127 7.30 -11.03 -7.29
CA VAL A 127 5.96 -10.56 -7.62
C VAL A 127 4.93 -11.43 -6.95
N CYS A 128 4.10 -10.84 -6.11
CA CYS A 128 2.98 -11.48 -5.46
C CYS A 128 1.79 -11.64 -6.40
N ALA A 129 0.98 -12.68 -6.20
CA ALA A 129 -0.23 -12.92 -6.96
C ALA A 129 -1.33 -13.52 -6.09
N VAL A 130 -2.58 -13.27 -6.46
CA VAL A 130 -3.75 -13.96 -5.91
C VAL A 130 -4.10 -15.12 -6.81
N VAL A 131 -4.16 -16.34 -6.25
CA VAL A 131 -4.28 -17.58 -7.03
C VAL A 131 -5.32 -18.51 -6.41
N GLY A 132 -6.05 -19.25 -7.26
CA GLY A 132 -6.95 -20.31 -6.81
C GLY A 132 -8.35 -19.84 -6.40
N VAL A 133 -8.67 -18.56 -6.52
CA VAL A 133 -9.99 -17.98 -6.28
C VAL A 133 -10.49 -17.25 -7.52
N ASN A 134 -11.79 -17.19 -7.74
CA ASN A 134 -12.45 -16.47 -8.86
C ASN A 134 -11.86 -16.79 -10.25
N GLY A 135 -11.27 -17.96 -10.43
CA GLY A 135 -10.61 -18.36 -11.66
C GLY A 135 -9.20 -17.78 -11.85
N PHE A 136 -8.65 -17.11 -10.86
CA PHE A 136 -7.26 -16.67 -10.89
C PHE A 136 -6.30 -17.87 -10.88
N TYR A 137 -5.28 -17.83 -11.71
CA TYR A 137 -4.29 -18.88 -11.87
C TYR A 137 -2.87 -18.33 -11.89
N GLY A 138 -1.90 -19.19 -11.66
CA GLY A 138 -0.48 -18.87 -11.60
C GLY A 138 0.12 -19.19 -10.24
N TYR A 139 1.09 -18.43 -9.83
CA TYR A 139 1.81 -18.49 -8.55
C TYR A 139 2.57 -17.17 -8.35
N ASN A 140 3.13 -16.94 -7.16
CA ASN A 140 4.07 -15.84 -6.95
C ASN A 140 5.32 -16.08 -7.78
N GLU A 141 5.79 -15.08 -8.53
CA GLU A 141 6.90 -15.23 -9.48
C GLU A 141 8.18 -14.59 -8.92
N LEU A 142 9.31 -15.28 -9.10
CA LEU A 142 10.64 -14.78 -8.79
C LEU A 142 11.47 -14.68 -10.07
N PHE A 143 11.82 -13.47 -10.44
CA PHE A 143 12.67 -13.19 -11.58
C PHE A 143 14.10 -12.93 -11.10
N ILE A 144 15.01 -13.88 -11.33
CA ILE A 144 16.44 -13.77 -11.02
C ILE A 144 17.14 -13.00 -12.14
N ASN A 145 17.87 -11.98 -11.78
CA ASN A 145 18.61 -11.12 -12.69
C ASN A 145 19.84 -11.85 -13.27
N ASN A 146 19.97 -11.86 -14.60
CA ASN A 146 21.10 -12.53 -15.29
C ASN A 146 22.30 -11.60 -15.50
N GLY A 147 22.23 -10.31 -15.13
CA GLY A 147 23.29 -9.32 -15.29
C GLY A 147 23.44 -8.71 -16.70
N ASP A 148 22.46 -8.96 -17.58
CA ASP A 148 22.44 -8.46 -18.96
C ASP A 148 21.09 -7.81 -19.35
N GLU A 149 20.38 -7.30 -18.36
CA GLU A 149 19.01 -6.76 -18.43
C GLU A 149 17.99 -7.82 -18.87
N THR A 150 18.28 -9.10 -18.67
CA THR A 150 17.33 -10.20 -18.78
C THR A 150 17.16 -10.91 -17.45
N PHE A 151 16.02 -11.59 -17.26
CA PHE A 151 15.72 -12.31 -16.04
C PHE A 151 15.29 -13.74 -16.33
N THR A 152 15.50 -14.62 -15.37
CA THR A 152 15.04 -16.00 -15.40
C THR A 152 14.02 -16.23 -14.30
N GLU A 153 12.76 -16.59 -14.68
CA GLU A 153 11.76 -17.00 -13.70
C GLU A 153 12.24 -18.25 -12.98
N SER A 154 12.26 -18.21 -11.64
CA SER A 154 12.94 -19.20 -10.79
C SER A 154 12.21 -19.52 -9.49
N ALA A 155 10.94 -19.12 -9.32
CA ALA A 155 10.21 -19.29 -8.07
C ALA A 155 10.17 -20.77 -7.61
N GLU A 156 9.90 -21.72 -8.50
CA GLU A 156 9.91 -23.15 -8.17
C GLU A 156 11.29 -23.62 -7.65
N LYS A 157 12.37 -23.16 -8.28
CA LYS A 157 13.73 -23.53 -7.88
C LYS A 157 14.06 -23.05 -6.46
N TYR A 158 13.57 -21.86 -6.09
CA TYR A 158 13.79 -21.25 -4.78
C TYR A 158 12.70 -21.62 -3.77
N LYS A 159 11.66 -22.36 -4.17
CA LYS A 159 10.46 -22.72 -3.38
C LYS A 159 9.64 -21.51 -2.94
N LEU A 160 9.50 -20.55 -3.83
CA LEU A 160 8.76 -19.31 -3.65
C LEU A 160 7.50 -19.23 -4.54
N ASP A 161 7.17 -20.31 -5.24
CA ASP A 161 6.06 -20.44 -6.18
C ASP A 161 4.70 -20.69 -5.47
N PHE A 162 4.39 -19.85 -4.47
CA PHE A 162 3.16 -20.01 -3.69
C PHE A 162 1.91 -19.71 -4.53
N ASP A 163 0.90 -20.58 -4.39
CA ASP A 163 -0.46 -20.42 -4.94
C ASP A 163 -1.43 -19.85 -3.88
N SER A 164 -0.99 -18.82 -3.16
CA SER A 164 -1.70 -18.17 -2.06
C SER A 164 -2.41 -16.88 -2.49
N TYR A 165 -3.12 -16.26 -1.56
CA TYR A 165 -3.77 -14.97 -1.78
C TYR A 165 -2.82 -13.85 -1.34
N SER A 166 -1.69 -13.74 -2.03
CA SER A 166 -0.62 -12.83 -1.65
C SER A 166 -0.94 -11.40 -2.04
N SER A 167 -0.88 -10.49 -1.06
CA SER A 167 -1.07 -9.05 -1.26
C SER A 167 0.25 -8.31 -1.45
N SER A 168 1.28 -8.65 -0.68
CA SER A 168 2.59 -8.03 -0.73
C SER A 168 3.66 -8.94 -0.13
N ALA A 169 4.92 -8.52 -0.20
CA ALA A 169 6.03 -9.15 0.50
C ALA A 169 7.02 -8.08 1.00
N ALA A 170 7.84 -8.43 1.97
CA ALA A 170 8.95 -7.61 2.41
C ALA A 170 10.20 -8.47 2.61
N PHE A 171 11.36 -7.95 2.19
CA PHE A 171 12.65 -8.55 2.50
C PHE A 171 13.17 -8.06 3.85
N LEU A 172 13.76 -8.97 4.60
CA LEU A 172 14.41 -8.67 5.88
C LEU A 172 15.48 -9.75 6.16
N ASP A 173 16.49 -9.40 6.90
CA ASP A 173 17.45 -10.35 7.46
C ASP A 173 17.07 -10.55 8.94
N PHE A 174 16.09 -11.45 9.22
CA PHE A 174 15.49 -11.51 10.56
C PHE A 174 16.38 -12.21 11.60
N ASP A 175 17.30 -13.05 11.17
CA ASP A 175 18.21 -13.79 12.06
C ASP A 175 19.68 -13.31 12.00
N LEU A 176 19.93 -12.24 11.21
CA LEU A 176 21.20 -11.54 11.04
C LEU A 176 22.32 -12.46 10.52
N ASP A 177 21.98 -13.39 9.63
CA ASP A 177 22.95 -14.29 9.00
C ASP A 177 23.54 -13.72 7.69
N GLY A 178 22.98 -12.61 7.19
CA GLY A 178 23.44 -11.87 6.03
C GLY A 178 22.72 -12.22 4.74
N ASP A 179 21.78 -13.16 4.76
CA ASP A 179 20.91 -13.50 3.64
C ASP A 179 19.55 -12.76 3.77
N LEU A 180 18.92 -12.41 2.65
CA LEU A 180 17.59 -11.82 2.68
C LEU A 180 16.51 -12.90 2.80
N ASP A 181 15.76 -12.82 3.88
CA ASP A 181 14.53 -13.58 4.13
C ASP A 181 13.30 -12.86 3.57
N ILE A 182 12.14 -13.53 3.57
CA ILE A 182 10.89 -12.96 3.08
C ILE A 182 9.80 -13.09 4.13
N TYR A 183 9.13 -11.98 4.44
CA TYR A 183 7.78 -12.02 5.00
C TYR A 183 6.78 -11.90 3.84
N LEU A 184 5.99 -12.94 3.61
CA LEU A 184 4.93 -12.98 2.59
C LEU A 184 3.60 -12.67 3.25
N LEU A 185 3.02 -11.55 2.88
CA LEU A 185 1.74 -11.06 3.38
C LEU A 185 0.60 -11.61 2.53
N ASN A 186 -0.36 -12.27 3.18
CA ASN A 186 -1.54 -12.83 2.53
C ASN A 186 -2.82 -12.22 3.10
N HIS A 187 -3.90 -12.31 2.35
CA HIS A 187 -5.22 -11.91 2.82
C HIS A 187 -6.22 -13.06 2.78
N ALA A 188 -7.17 -13.06 3.71
CA ALA A 188 -8.28 -14.00 3.70
C ALA A 188 -9.38 -13.55 2.71
N ILE A 189 -10.31 -14.46 2.43
CA ILE A 189 -11.54 -14.18 1.71
C ILE A 189 -12.69 -14.17 2.72
N HIS A 190 -13.63 -13.24 2.54
CA HIS A 190 -14.79 -13.16 3.39
C HIS A 190 -15.71 -14.35 3.21
N THR A 191 -15.75 -15.22 4.21
CA THR A 191 -16.64 -16.38 4.31
C THR A 191 -17.30 -16.41 5.68
N GLN A 192 -18.33 -17.23 5.86
CA GLN A 192 -18.89 -17.46 7.19
C GLN A 192 -17.88 -18.06 8.16
N GLU A 193 -16.89 -18.78 7.66
CA GLU A 193 -15.84 -19.45 8.44
C GLU A 193 -14.77 -18.48 8.90
N SER A 194 -14.44 -17.45 8.10
CA SER A 194 -13.45 -16.44 8.46
C SER A 194 -13.98 -15.43 9.49
N PHE A 195 -15.31 -15.36 9.67
CA PHE A 195 -15.93 -14.47 10.66
C PHE A 195 -16.17 -15.20 11.98
N GLY A 196 -15.27 -15.05 12.94
CA GLY A 196 -15.35 -15.77 14.20
C GLY A 196 -14.56 -15.11 15.33
N LYS A 197 -14.07 -15.95 16.24
CA LYS A 197 -13.22 -15.50 17.35
C LYS A 197 -11.78 -15.32 16.91
N VAL A 198 -11.05 -14.53 17.63
CA VAL A 198 -9.62 -14.29 17.47
C VAL A 198 -8.78 -15.57 17.39
N ASP A 199 -9.23 -16.66 18.01
CA ASP A 199 -8.53 -17.98 17.95
C ASP A 199 -8.38 -18.56 16.55
N LEU A 200 -9.11 -18.03 15.54
CA LEU A 200 -8.96 -18.45 14.15
C LEU A 200 -7.57 -18.15 13.60
N ARG A 201 -6.88 -17.11 14.09
CA ARG A 201 -5.52 -16.74 13.66
C ARG A 201 -4.48 -17.85 13.90
N TYR A 202 -4.74 -18.75 14.84
CA TYR A 202 -3.87 -19.89 15.16
C TYR A 202 -4.13 -21.14 14.30
N LYS A 203 -5.19 -21.13 13.48
CA LYS A 203 -5.52 -22.24 12.60
C LYS A 203 -4.95 -21.98 11.22
N ARG A 204 -3.71 -22.40 11.04
CA ARG A 204 -2.98 -22.17 9.80
C ARG A 204 -3.75 -22.66 8.57
N ASN A 205 -3.75 -21.84 7.53
CA ASN A 205 -4.29 -22.11 6.21
C ASN A 205 -3.23 -21.73 5.17
N GLU A 206 -2.94 -22.60 4.24
CA GLU A 206 -1.84 -22.43 3.28
C GLU A 206 -2.05 -21.24 2.31
N GLN A 207 -3.29 -20.90 2.01
CA GLN A 207 -3.63 -19.87 1.03
C GLN A 207 -3.76 -18.48 1.65
N THR A 208 -4.25 -18.39 2.90
CA THR A 208 -4.60 -17.12 3.55
C THR A 208 -3.63 -16.70 4.64
N GLY A 209 -2.84 -17.65 5.17
CA GLY A 209 -1.93 -17.38 6.29
C GLY A 209 -0.65 -16.71 5.83
N ASP A 210 -0.21 -15.72 6.58
CA ASP A 210 1.09 -15.10 6.38
C ASP A 210 2.23 -16.11 6.52
N LYS A 211 3.34 -15.84 5.83
CA LYS A 211 4.51 -16.72 5.85
C LYS A 211 5.79 -15.93 6.15
N LEU A 212 6.62 -16.51 7.02
CA LEU A 212 8.01 -16.15 7.19
C LEU A 212 8.88 -17.22 6.55
N LEU A 213 9.61 -16.85 5.53
CA LEU A 213 10.37 -17.73 4.65
C LEU A 213 11.85 -17.45 4.86
N ARG A 214 12.54 -18.37 5.54
CA ARG A 214 13.97 -18.23 5.79
C ARG A 214 14.76 -18.68 4.57
N ASN A 215 15.72 -17.85 4.17
CA ASN A 215 16.67 -18.18 3.12
C ASN A 215 17.78 -19.08 3.69
N ASP A 216 17.96 -20.26 3.13
CA ASP A 216 19.01 -21.19 3.52
C ASP A 216 20.09 -21.27 2.39
N GLY A 217 20.60 -20.12 1.93
CA GLY A 217 21.62 -20.01 0.88
C GLY A 217 21.09 -20.33 -0.53
N GLY A 218 19.96 -19.74 -0.90
CA GLY A 218 19.31 -19.87 -2.21
C GLY A 218 18.23 -20.96 -2.28
N SER A 219 17.67 -21.34 -1.14
CA SER A 219 16.45 -22.16 -1.05
C SER A 219 15.67 -21.75 0.18
N PHE A 220 14.42 -21.36 0.03
CA PHE A 220 13.60 -20.88 1.13
C PHE A 220 12.91 -22.01 1.89
N THR A 221 12.78 -21.83 3.20
CA THR A 221 12.09 -22.74 4.11
C THR A 221 11.00 -21.98 4.85
N ASP A 222 9.74 -22.43 4.76
CA ASP A 222 8.63 -21.86 5.55
C ASP A 222 8.82 -22.23 7.02
N ILE A 223 9.11 -21.24 7.85
CA ILE A 223 9.30 -21.38 9.30
C ILE A 223 8.17 -20.71 10.10
N SER A 224 7.12 -20.24 9.45
CA SER A 224 6.07 -19.38 10.03
C SER A 224 5.48 -19.92 11.32
N GLU A 225 5.13 -21.24 11.36
CA GLU A 225 4.55 -21.86 12.56
C GLU A 225 5.58 -21.92 13.71
N ALA A 226 6.80 -22.30 13.38
CA ALA A 226 7.90 -22.39 14.38
C ALA A 226 8.29 -21.00 14.88
N ALA A 227 8.27 -20.01 14.01
CA ALA A 227 8.56 -18.61 14.32
C ALA A 227 7.43 -17.88 15.07
N GLY A 228 6.24 -18.48 15.19
CA GLY A 228 5.12 -17.86 15.90
C GLY A 228 4.30 -16.86 15.07
N ILE A 229 4.46 -16.86 13.74
CA ILE A 229 3.67 -16.04 12.82
C ILE A 229 2.26 -16.61 12.67
N PHE A 230 1.25 -15.76 12.79
CA PHE A 230 -0.14 -16.16 12.59
C PHE A 230 -0.41 -16.52 11.12
N GLY A 231 -1.29 -17.49 10.92
CA GLY A 231 -1.54 -18.00 9.59
C GLY A 231 -3.00 -18.42 9.40
N GLY A 232 -3.93 -17.75 10.07
CA GLY A 232 -5.33 -18.12 10.09
C GLY A 232 -6.13 -17.67 8.87
N ILE A 233 -7.38 -18.15 8.82
CA ILE A 233 -8.33 -17.79 7.75
C ILE A 233 -8.98 -16.41 7.94
N ASN A 234 -8.61 -15.68 8.98
CA ASN A 234 -9.14 -14.36 9.35
C ASN A 234 -8.09 -13.23 9.27
N GLY A 235 -6.86 -13.50 8.81
CA GLY A 235 -5.87 -12.47 8.47
C GLY A 235 -6.25 -11.78 7.16
N TYR A 236 -6.20 -10.46 7.12
CA TYR A 236 -6.54 -9.65 5.94
C TYR A 236 -5.42 -8.65 5.68
N GLY A 237 -4.18 -9.14 5.62
CA GLY A 237 -2.98 -8.32 5.51
C GLY A 237 -2.94 -7.46 4.24
N LEU A 238 -2.81 -6.13 4.38
CA LEU A 238 -2.66 -5.19 3.29
C LEU A 238 -1.42 -4.30 3.41
N GLY A 239 -0.99 -3.99 4.63
CA GLY A 239 0.21 -3.20 4.91
C GLY A 239 1.24 -4.00 5.68
N ILE A 240 2.53 -3.77 5.39
CA ILE A 240 3.65 -4.35 6.12
C ILE A 240 4.77 -3.33 6.26
N SER A 241 5.31 -3.20 7.47
CA SER A 241 6.50 -2.40 7.75
C SER A 241 7.50 -3.19 8.59
N ILE A 242 8.76 -3.05 8.25
CA ILE A 242 9.89 -3.68 8.93
C ILE A 242 10.77 -2.60 9.55
N ALA A 243 11.02 -2.69 10.85
CA ALA A 243 11.97 -1.82 11.56
C ALA A 243 12.41 -2.48 12.87
N ASP A 244 13.50 -2.02 13.45
CA ASP A 244 13.88 -2.35 14.82
C ASP A 244 13.12 -1.43 15.79
N PHE A 245 11.88 -1.83 16.14
CA PHE A 245 10.96 -0.99 16.93
C PHE A 245 11.39 -0.86 18.40
N ASN A 246 12.13 -1.82 18.91
CA ASN A 246 12.57 -1.87 20.30
C ASN A 246 14.05 -1.52 20.49
N GLN A 247 14.78 -1.27 19.41
CA GLN A 247 16.21 -0.91 19.35
C GLN A 247 17.13 -2.01 19.94
N ASP A 248 16.80 -3.27 19.71
CA ASP A 248 17.64 -4.39 20.13
C ASP A 248 18.60 -4.90 19.03
N GLY A 249 18.50 -4.34 17.82
CA GLY A 249 19.32 -4.66 16.66
C GLY A 249 18.74 -5.73 15.76
N TYR A 250 17.57 -6.28 16.06
CA TYR A 250 16.86 -7.25 15.22
C TYR A 250 15.64 -6.60 14.56
N PRO A 251 15.35 -6.93 13.29
CA PRO A 251 14.15 -6.40 12.63
C PRO A 251 12.88 -7.02 13.22
N ASP A 252 11.93 -6.14 13.57
CA ASP A 252 10.58 -6.45 13.99
C ASP A 252 9.60 -6.22 12.82
N ILE A 253 8.35 -6.66 12.95
CA ILE A 253 7.35 -6.61 11.88
C ILE A 253 6.04 -5.99 12.39
N TYR A 254 5.52 -4.99 11.67
CA TYR A 254 4.16 -4.50 11.85
C TYR A 254 3.32 -4.85 10.62
N VAL A 255 2.17 -5.51 10.83
CA VAL A 255 1.20 -5.89 9.79
C VAL A 255 -0.12 -5.20 10.04
N GLY A 256 -0.60 -4.45 9.05
CA GLY A 256 -1.94 -3.89 9.03
C GLY A 256 -2.95 -4.89 8.45
N ASN A 257 -3.98 -5.24 9.23
CA ASN A 257 -5.05 -6.12 8.81
C ASN A 257 -6.35 -5.35 8.58
N ASP A 258 -6.97 -5.57 7.44
CA ASP A 258 -8.30 -5.04 7.13
C ASP A 258 -9.39 -5.76 7.95
N PHE A 259 -10.58 -5.15 8.06
CA PHE A 259 -11.78 -5.65 8.73
C PHE A 259 -11.65 -5.89 10.24
N HIS A 260 -12.01 -7.09 10.68
CA HIS A 260 -12.20 -7.40 12.10
C HIS A 260 -10.98 -8.08 12.75
N GLU A 261 -9.99 -8.49 11.98
CA GLU A 261 -8.74 -8.99 12.55
C GLU A 261 -7.96 -7.83 13.18
N ASP A 262 -7.21 -8.13 14.23
CA ASP A 262 -6.28 -7.17 14.83
C ASP A 262 -5.07 -7.01 13.89
N ASP A 263 -4.43 -5.83 13.87
CA ASP A 263 -3.09 -5.72 13.33
C ASP A 263 -2.14 -6.64 14.09
N TYR A 264 -0.98 -6.96 13.53
CA TYR A 264 0.03 -7.74 14.23
C TYR A 264 1.27 -6.88 14.48
N TYR A 265 1.79 -6.98 15.69
CA TYR A 265 3.03 -6.32 16.09
C TYR A 265 3.99 -7.37 16.62
N TYR A 266 4.79 -7.92 15.73
CA TYR A 266 5.73 -9.00 16.01
C TYR A 266 7.08 -8.43 16.43
N ILE A 267 7.46 -8.64 17.67
CA ILE A 267 8.79 -8.38 18.19
C ILE A 267 9.65 -9.62 18.02
N ASN A 268 10.81 -9.46 17.40
CA ASN A 268 11.80 -10.50 17.21
C ASN A 268 12.43 -10.87 18.57
N ASN A 269 12.47 -12.16 18.90
CA ASN A 269 13.02 -12.65 20.15
C ASN A 269 14.54 -12.95 20.07
N ALA A 270 15.20 -12.66 18.96
CA ALA A 270 16.62 -12.94 18.70
C ALA A 270 16.98 -14.44 18.78
N ASP A 271 16.02 -15.33 18.62
CA ASP A 271 16.20 -16.79 18.66
C ASP A 271 15.52 -17.51 17.47
N GLY A 272 15.15 -16.74 16.42
CA GLY A 272 14.44 -17.22 15.26
C GLY A 272 12.92 -17.27 15.44
N THR A 273 12.39 -16.71 16.53
CA THR A 273 10.96 -16.63 16.81
C THR A 273 10.49 -15.18 17.00
N PHE A 274 9.18 -14.97 16.87
CA PHE A 274 8.53 -13.69 17.10
C PHE A 274 7.43 -13.79 18.15
N SER A 275 7.17 -12.69 18.84
CA SER A 275 6.09 -12.56 19.82
C SER A 275 5.16 -11.42 19.41
N ASP A 276 3.87 -11.70 19.18
CA ASP A 276 2.88 -10.64 19.00
C ASP A 276 2.69 -9.85 20.29
N GLN A 277 2.98 -8.58 20.23
CA GLN A 277 2.93 -7.64 21.35
C GLN A 277 1.88 -6.53 21.17
N LEU A 278 1.00 -6.62 20.16
CA LEU A 278 0.07 -5.56 19.79
C LEU A 278 -0.68 -5.00 21.03
N LYS A 279 -1.37 -5.88 21.78
CA LYS A 279 -2.21 -5.47 22.92
C LYS A 279 -1.45 -4.89 24.09
N ASN A 280 -0.14 -5.13 24.15
CA ASN A 280 0.73 -4.59 25.21
C ASN A 280 1.21 -3.18 24.88
N TYR A 281 1.37 -2.86 23.59
CA TYR A 281 1.97 -1.61 23.13
C TYR A 281 0.93 -0.61 22.60
N PHE A 282 -0.19 -1.07 22.04
CA PHE A 282 -1.20 -0.22 21.40
C PHE A 282 -2.49 -0.20 22.23
N GLY A 283 -3.06 0.97 22.44
CA GLY A 283 -4.35 1.13 23.11
C GLY A 283 -5.54 0.76 22.21
N HIS A 284 -5.38 0.92 20.92
CA HIS A 284 -6.34 0.58 19.86
C HIS A 284 -5.63 0.66 18.49
N THR A 285 -6.28 0.13 17.45
CA THR A 285 -5.77 0.16 16.08
C THR A 285 -6.79 0.70 15.07
N THR A 286 -6.40 0.84 13.82
CA THR A 286 -7.31 1.05 12.69
C THR A 286 -8.29 -0.11 12.60
N ARG A 287 -9.44 0.10 11.96
CA ARG A 287 -10.42 -0.96 11.73
C ARG A 287 -10.25 -1.62 10.36
N PHE A 288 -9.92 -0.84 9.38
CA PHE A 288 -9.71 -1.27 8.01
C PHE A 288 -8.30 -0.87 7.60
N SER A 289 -7.30 -1.51 8.27
CA SER A 289 -5.90 -1.19 8.02
C SER A 289 -5.53 -1.45 6.58
N MET A 290 -5.03 -0.40 5.92
CA MET A 290 -4.54 -0.43 4.55
C MET A 290 -3.00 -0.40 4.55
N GLY A 291 -2.38 0.57 3.88
CA GLY A 291 -0.94 0.76 3.94
C GLY A 291 -0.47 1.29 5.29
N ASN A 292 0.79 1.02 5.59
CA ASN A 292 1.49 1.57 6.74
C ASN A 292 2.92 1.98 6.34
N ASP A 293 3.52 2.84 7.13
CA ASP A 293 4.90 3.27 6.96
C ASP A 293 5.52 3.62 8.31
N VAL A 294 6.86 3.68 8.34
CA VAL A 294 7.65 3.87 9.56
C VAL A 294 8.71 4.94 9.34
N ALA A 295 8.76 5.91 10.25
CA ALA A 295 9.83 6.91 10.31
C ALA A 295 10.00 7.44 11.74
N ASP A 296 11.16 8.01 12.05
CA ASP A 296 11.37 8.83 13.23
C ASP A 296 10.88 10.27 12.94
N ILE A 297 9.56 10.53 13.20
CA ILE A 297 8.91 11.80 12.82
C ILE A 297 9.17 12.94 13.80
N ASN A 298 9.70 12.65 14.97
CA ASN A 298 9.94 13.63 16.03
C ASN A 298 11.43 13.79 16.37
N HIS A 299 12.31 13.05 15.68
CA HIS A 299 13.79 13.03 15.86
C HIS A 299 14.25 12.58 17.26
N ASP A 300 13.50 11.63 17.86
CA ASP A 300 13.90 11.04 19.15
C ASP A 300 14.71 9.73 19.00
N GLY A 301 14.89 9.28 17.76
CA GLY A 301 15.64 8.06 17.41
C GLY A 301 14.80 6.79 17.48
N LEU A 302 13.48 6.89 17.70
CA LEU A 302 12.58 5.75 17.76
C LEU A 302 11.71 5.68 16.51
N PRO A 303 11.42 4.49 15.97
CA PRO A 303 10.51 4.37 14.83
C PRO A 303 9.06 4.59 15.27
N ASP A 304 8.40 5.56 14.64
CA ASP A 304 6.97 5.84 14.73
C ASP A 304 6.24 5.16 13.58
N ILE A 305 4.94 4.87 13.74
CA ILE A 305 4.18 4.11 12.74
C ILE A 305 2.95 4.93 12.31
N ILE A 306 2.72 5.05 11.01
CA ILE A 306 1.41 5.42 10.46
C ILE A 306 0.70 4.17 9.95
N SER A 307 -0.60 4.03 10.22
CA SER A 307 -1.48 3.03 9.62
C SER A 307 -2.71 3.72 9.05
N LEU A 308 -3.02 3.45 7.79
CA LEU A 308 -4.11 4.11 7.06
C LEU A 308 -5.43 3.35 7.19
N ASP A 309 -6.53 4.07 6.99
CA ASP A 309 -7.90 3.58 7.02
C ASP A 309 -8.76 4.35 5.98
N MET A 310 -10.06 4.17 6.00
CA MET A 310 -11.01 4.68 5.00
C MET A 310 -11.89 5.83 5.49
N LEU A 311 -11.46 6.65 6.47
CA LEU A 311 -12.28 7.75 6.99
C LEU A 311 -12.28 8.95 6.02
N PRO A 312 -13.42 9.33 5.41
CA PRO A 312 -13.50 10.51 4.56
C PRO A 312 -13.40 11.82 5.36
N GLU A 313 -12.67 12.80 4.80
CA GLU A 313 -12.70 14.19 5.28
C GLU A 313 -13.98 14.91 4.80
N ASP A 314 -14.43 14.62 3.57
CA ASP A 314 -15.64 15.22 3.01
C ASP A 314 -16.88 14.82 3.84
N GLU A 315 -17.60 15.82 4.36
CA GLU A 315 -18.73 15.62 5.27
C GLU A 315 -19.90 14.86 4.62
N VAL A 316 -20.10 15.00 3.31
CA VAL A 316 -21.16 14.29 2.60
C VAL A 316 -20.80 12.82 2.48
N VAL A 317 -19.60 12.53 2.00
CA VAL A 317 -19.08 11.16 1.89
C VAL A 317 -19.05 10.48 3.25
N LEU A 318 -18.56 11.16 4.29
CA LEU A 318 -18.52 10.64 5.66
C LEU A 318 -19.92 10.23 6.17
N LYS A 319 -20.94 11.03 5.90
CA LYS A 319 -22.32 10.76 6.35
C LYS A 319 -23.07 9.71 5.51
N THR A 320 -22.56 9.41 4.33
CA THR A 320 -23.12 8.39 3.44
C THR A 320 -22.33 7.09 3.45
N SER A 321 -21.22 7.02 4.16
CA SER A 321 -20.40 5.82 4.30
C SER A 321 -20.69 5.08 5.61
N GLU A 322 -20.47 3.76 5.60
CA GLU A 322 -20.46 2.95 6.81
C GLU A 322 -19.33 3.45 7.74
N GLY A 323 -19.66 3.65 9.01
CA GLY A 323 -18.73 4.12 10.03
C GLY A 323 -18.39 3.04 11.05
N ASP A 324 -17.96 3.49 12.23
CA ASP A 324 -17.61 2.61 13.34
C ASP A 324 -18.75 1.70 13.80
N ASP A 325 -18.38 0.58 14.36
CA ASP A 325 -19.30 -0.35 15.02
C ASP A 325 -20.10 0.34 16.11
N ASN A 326 -21.38 0.02 16.18
CA ASN A 326 -22.16 0.40 17.36
C ASN A 326 -21.65 -0.33 18.62
N ILE A 327 -22.00 0.21 19.80
CA ILE A 327 -21.48 -0.27 21.07
C ILE A 327 -21.77 -1.77 21.35
N GLN A 328 -22.85 -2.34 20.81
CA GLN A 328 -23.19 -3.75 20.95
C GLN A 328 -22.25 -4.64 20.14
N ILE A 329 -21.96 -4.25 18.89
CA ILE A 329 -21.02 -4.94 18.03
C ILE A 329 -19.59 -4.82 18.57
N GLN A 330 -19.18 -3.63 19.00
CA GLN A 330 -17.88 -3.44 19.63
C GLN A 330 -17.69 -4.33 20.86
N LYS A 331 -18.72 -4.45 21.75
CA LYS A 331 -18.69 -5.38 22.88
C LYS A 331 -18.65 -6.84 22.46
N LEU A 332 -19.34 -7.22 21.39
CA LEU A 332 -19.29 -8.56 20.86
C LEU A 332 -17.85 -8.91 20.40
N ARG A 333 -17.24 -8.02 19.63
CA ARG A 333 -15.88 -8.20 19.11
C ARG A 333 -14.85 -8.26 20.23
N THR A 334 -14.84 -7.27 21.14
CA THR A 334 -13.80 -7.16 22.16
C THR A 334 -14.00 -8.13 23.33
N GLN A 335 -15.24 -8.33 23.83
CA GLN A 335 -15.48 -9.11 25.04
C GLN A 335 -15.80 -10.58 24.79
N LYS A 336 -16.40 -10.92 23.63
CA LYS A 336 -16.77 -12.31 23.30
C LYS A 336 -15.82 -12.95 22.30
N PHE A 337 -15.38 -12.18 21.27
CA PHE A 337 -14.50 -12.73 20.24
C PHE A 337 -13.03 -12.54 20.57
N GLY A 338 -12.68 -11.60 21.45
CA GLY A 338 -11.32 -11.42 21.97
C GLY A 338 -10.45 -10.47 21.16
N TYR A 339 -11.01 -9.77 20.18
CA TYR A 339 -10.29 -8.76 19.39
C TYR A 339 -9.95 -7.53 20.21
N HIS A 340 -9.03 -6.72 19.70
CA HIS A 340 -8.67 -5.44 20.28
C HIS A 340 -9.70 -4.35 19.94
N TYR A 341 -9.53 -3.15 20.50
CA TYR A 341 -10.32 -1.99 20.10
C TYR A 341 -9.82 -1.45 18.76
N GLN A 342 -10.76 -1.20 17.85
CA GLN A 342 -10.48 -0.67 16.53
C GLN A 342 -11.42 0.50 16.22
N PHE A 343 -10.91 1.52 15.49
CA PHE A 343 -11.67 2.69 15.08
C PHE A 343 -11.33 3.05 13.63
N THR A 344 -12.36 3.42 12.87
CA THR A 344 -12.24 3.76 11.43
C THR A 344 -11.63 5.15 11.27
N ARG A 345 -10.31 5.23 11.24
CA ARG A 345 -9.51 6.43 10.90
C ARG A 345 -8.04 6.07 10.76
N ASN A 346 -7.30 6.93 10.07
CA ASN A 346 -5.83 6.82 10.10
C ASN A 346 -5.33 6.95 11.54
N MET A 347 -4.28 6.21 11.86
CA MET A 347 -3.61 6.22 13.17
C MET A 347 -2.14 6.63 12.97
N LEU A 348 -1.67 7.54 13.82
CA LEU A 348 -0.27 7.89 13.93
C LEU A 348 0.21 7.51 15.33
N TYR A 349 1.03 6.48 15.39
CA TYR A 349 1.54 5.91 16.62
C TYR A 349 2.94 6.41 16.90
N VAL A 350 3.08 7.26 17.89
CA VAL A 350 4.37 7.81 18.35
C VAL A 350 4.96 6.89 19.42
N ASN A 351 6.14 6.37 19.18
CA ASN A 351 6.84 5.45 20.08
C ASN A 351 7.23 6.16 21.39
N GLN A 352 6.94 5.55 22.55
CA GLN A 352 7.15 6.13 23.88
C GLN A 352 8.22 5.40 24.68
N GLN A 353 9.31 5.05 24.05
CA GLN A 353 10.43 4.33 24.71
C GLN A 353 9.99 3.10 25.54
N ASN A 354 10.05 1.93 24.94
CA ASN A 354 10.00 0.62 25.61
C ASN A 354 8.68 0.12 26.19
N SER A 355 7.51 0.81 26.06
CA SER A 355 6.31 0.27 26.71
C SER A 355 4.97 0.59 26.03
N SER A 356 4.89 1.50 25.10
CA SER A 356 3.62 1.84 24.45
C SER A 356 3.79 2.80 23.29
N TYR A 357 2.80 2.82 22.42
CA TYR A 357 2.61 3.85 21.41
C TYR A 357 1.52 4.83 21.83
N LEU A 358 1.76 6.12 21.57
CA LEU A 358 0.76 7.17 21.75
C LEU A 358 0.11 7.47 20.39
N GLU A 359 -1.19 7.23 20.25
CA GLU A 359 -1.93 7.55 19.02
C GLU A 359 -2.24 9.06 18.97
N THR A 360 -1.82 9.72 17.89
CA THR A 360 -1.87 11.20 17.74
C THR A 360 -2.54 11.69 16.47
N ALA A 361 -3.04 10.86 15.56
CA ALA A 361 -3.51 11.27 14.23
C ALA A 361 -4.58 12.38 14.27
N LEU A 362 -5.49 12.36 15.24
CA LEU A 362 -6.48 13.45 15.43
C LEU A 362 -5.82 14.77 15.84
N LEU A 363 -4.82 14.72 16.69
CA LEU A 363 -4.05 15.90 17.13
C LEU A 363 -3.17 16.40 16.01
N SER A 364 -2.59 15.49 15.26
CA SER A 364 -1.67 15.77 14.15
C SER A 364 -2.37 16.25 12.87
N GLY A 365 -3.71 16.14 12.79
CA GLY A 365 -4.49 16.64 11.65
C GLY A 365 -4.56 15.70 10.44
N ILE A 366 -4.21 14.41 10.60
CA ILE A 366 -4.13 13.43 9.50
C ILE A 366 -5.08 12.25 9.64
N ALA A 367 -6.04 12.30 10.56
CA ALA A 367 -6.92 11.18 10.89
C ALA A 367 -7.92 10.81 9.80
N ALA A 368 -8.19 11.69 8.83
CA ALA A 368 -9.20 11.49 7.78
C ALA A 368 -8.66 11.98 6.44
N THR A 369 -8.50 11.07 5.50
CA THR A 369 -7.95 11.33 4.15
C THR A 369 -8.69 10.58 3.04
N ASP A 370 -9.89 10.08 3.30
CA ASP A 370 -10.72 9.28 2.41
C ASP A 370 -10.29 7.80 2.35
N TRP A 371 -10.44 7.12 1.22
CA TRP A 371 -10.05 5.71 1.01
C TRP A 371 -8.56 5.64 0.70
N SER A 372 -7.76 5.47 1.74
CA SER A 372 -6.31 5.63 1.67
C SER A 372 -5.60 4.28 1.47
N TRP A 373 -4.58 4.23 0.61
CA TRP A 373 -3.89 2.99 0.24
C TRP A 373 -2.43 2.95 0.68
N SER A 374 -1.62 3.94 0.30
CA SER A 374 -0.20 3.98 0.58
C SER A 374 0.14 5.24 1.36
N SER A 375 0.92 5.11 2.42
CA SER A 375 1.53 6.20 3.17
C SER A 375 3.04 6.15 3.00
N LEU A 376 3.68 7.31 2.79
CA LEU A 376 5.12 7.39 2.69
C LEU A 376 5.62 8.65 3.39
N PHE A 377 6.53 8.47 4.36
CA PHE A 377 7.27 9.54 5.00
C PHE A 377 8.54 9.86 4.23
N ALA A 378 8.79 11.14 3.99
CA ALA A 378 10.06 11.64 3.49
C ALA A 378 10.17 13.15 3.72
N ASP A 379 11.37 13.70 3.66
CA ASP A 379 11.61 15.15 3.65
C ASP A 379 11.47 15.67 2.20
N PHE A 380 10.23 15.87 1.74
CA PHE A 380 9.95 16.26 0.34
C PHE A 380 10.39 17.68 0.01
N ASN A 381 10.47 18.55 1.00
CA ASN A 381 10.81 19.96 0.81
C ASN A 381 12.23 20.31 1.27
N GLN A 382 13.02 19.31 1.69
CA GLN A 382 14.41 19.42 2.14
C GLN A 382 14.60 20.39 3.32
N ASP A 383 13.64 20.44 4.27
CA ASP A 383 13.75 21.28 5.46
C ASP A 383 14.20 20.52 6.72
N GLY A 384 14.42 19.23 6.62
CA GLY A 384 14.91 18.35 7.68
C GLY A 384 13.81 17.75 8.55
N GLU A 385 12.54 17.93 8.22
CA GLU A 385 11.40 17.34 8.90
C GLU A 385 10.75 16.25 8.02
N GLN A 386 10.16 15.23 8.62
CA GLN A 386 9.45 14.19 7.88
C GLN A 386 8.08 14.72 7.44
N ASP A 387 7.88 14.82 6.15
CA ASP A 387 6.59 15.09 5.51
C ASP A 387 5.85 13.77 5.25
N LEU A 388 4.59 13.83 4.84
CA LEU A 388 3.78 12.65 4.60
C LEU A 388 3.00 12.76 3.29
N PHE A 389 3.15 11.75 2.43
CA PHE A 389 2.27 11.52 1.27
C PHE A 389 1.28 10.41 1.57
N ILE A 390 0.01 10.57 1.12
CA ILE A 390 -1.04 9.54 1.18
C ILE A 390 -1.73 9.44 -0.17
N SER A 391 -1.70 8.24 -0.77
CA SER A 391 -2.47 7.94 -1.98
C SER A 391 -3.90 7.53 -1.63
N ASN A 392 -4.87 7.92 -2.47
CA ASN A 392 -6.29 7.72 -2.18
C ASN A 392 -7.11 7.32 -3.40
N GLY A 393 -8.29 6.82 -3.10
CA GLY A 393 -9.36 6.58 -4.04
C GLY A 393 -9.67 5.11 -4.27
N ILE A 394 -10.90 4.83 -4.63
CA ILE A 394 -11.37 3.52 -5.08
C ILE A 394 -12.34 3.71 -6.24
N SER A 395 -12.33 2.82 -7.22
CA SER A 395 -13.19 2.99 -8.40
C SER A 395 -14.70 2.98 -8.06
N LYS A 396 -15.08 2.16 -7.09
CA LYS A 396 -16.46 2.04 -6.58
C LYS A 396 -16.45 1.89 -5.08
N ARG A 397 -17.36 2.57 -4.34
CA ARG A 397 -17.48 2.53 -2.88
C ARG A 397 -18.47 1.46 -2.42
N PRO A 398 -18.03 0.28 -1.97
CA PRO A 398 -18.91 -0.75 -1.44
C PRO A 398 -19.47 -0.41 -0.05
N ASN A 399 -18.86 0.52 0.68
CA ASN A 399 -19.27 0.99 2.01
C ASN A 399 -20.32 2.11 1.98
N ASP A 400 -20.88 2.46 0.81
CA ASP A 400 -21.97 3.44 0.71
C ASP A 400 -23.27 2.88 1.32
N LEU A 401 -23.89 3.65 2.21
CA LEU A 401 -25.07 3.22 2.97
C LEU A 401 -26.31 2.95 2.10
N ASP A 402 -26.48 3.67 1.02
CA ASP A 402 -27.61 3.41 0.08
C ASP A 402 -27.35 2.14 -0.72
N PHE A 403 -26.10 1.89 -1.12
CA PHE A 403 -25.69 0.63 -1.73
C PHE A 403 -25.86 -0.55 -0.75
N ILE A 404 -25.37 -0.46 0.48
CA ILE A 404 -25.52 -1.51 1.51
C ILE A 404 -27.01 -1.80 1.75
N LYS A 405 -27.83 -0.77 1.83
CA LYS A 405 -29.29 -0.93 1.99
C LYS A 405 -29.94 -1.60 0.78
N PHE A 406 -29.47 -1.30 -0.43
CA PHE A 406 -29.94 -1.93 -1.65
C PHE A 406 -29.62 -3.44 -1.64
N ILE A 407 -28.35 -3.82 -1.44
CA ILE A 407 -27.93 -5.23 -1.44
C ILE A 407 -28.50 -6.03 -0.26
N SER A 408 -28.80 -5.38 0.87
CA SER A 408 -29.39 -6.02 2.06
C SER A 408 -30.89 -6.32 1.90
N ASN A 409 -31.52 -5.93 0.79
CA ASN A 409 -32.92 -6.22 0.52
C ASN A 409 -33.12 -7.69 0.18
N ASP A 410 -33.99 -8.41 0.94
CA ASP A 410 -34.26 -9.84 0.76
C ASP A 410 -34.65 -10.25 -0.69
N GLN A 411 -35.31 -9.34 -1.43
CA GLN A 411 -35.69 -9.59 -2.83
C GLN A 411 -34.47 -9.49 -3.77
N ILE A 412 -33.54 -8.60 -3.48
CA ILE A 412 -32.29 -8.43 -4.22
C ILE A 412 -31.34 -9.57 -3.89
N GLN A 413 -31.13 -9.91 -2.63
CA GLN A 413 -30.27 -11.05 -2.23
C GLN A 413 -30.69 -12.35 -2.89
N LYS A 414 -32.01 -12.64 -2.99
CA LYS A 414 -32.52 -13.81 -3.72
C LYS A 414 -32.27 -13.78 -5.21
N LYS A 415 -31.95 -12.63 -5.79
CA LYS A 415 -31.66 -12.47 -7.22
C LYS A 415 -30.16 -12.45 -7.51
N ILE A 416 -29.32 -11.92 -6.61
CA ILE A 416 -27.85 -11.90 -6.75
C ILE A 416 -27.31 -13.30 -7.04
N ASP A 417 -27.84 -14.33 -6.34
CA ASP A 417 -27.44 -15.73 -6.57
C ASP A 417 -27.96 -16.33 -7.88
N ASN A 418 -28.79 -15.63 -8.65
CA ASN A 418 -29.55 -16.23 -9.74
C ASN A 418 -29.57 -15.47 -11.08
N THR A 419 -29.08 -14.22 -11.15
CA THR A 419 -29.07 -13.48 -12.44
C THR A 419 -27.98 -12.40 -12.47
N LYS A 420 -27.07 -12.49 -13.45
CA LYS A 420 -26.04 -11.47 -13.79
C LYS A 420 -26.58 -10.03 -13.99
N LEU A 421 -27.87 -9.87 -14.27
CA LEU A 421 -28.51 -8.54 -14.42
C LEU A 421 -28.55 -7.75 -13.10
N VAL A 422 -28.57 -8.43 -11.97
CA VAL A 422 -28.62 -7.77 -10.65
C VAL A 422 -27.24 -7.24 -10.26
N ASP A 423 -26.18 -7.92 -10.69
CA ASP A 423 -24.80 -7.51 -10.40
C ASP A 423 -24.49 -6.18 -11.12
N GLN A 424 -24.91 -6.03 -12.37
CA GLN A 424 -24.78 -4.77 -13.12
C GLN A 424 -25.56 -3.63 -12.45
N GLU A 425 -26.80 -3.89 -12.00
CA GLU A 425 -27.61 -2.90 -11.27
C GLU A 425 -26.94 -2.51 -9.97
N ALA A 426 -26.39 -3.48 -9.21
CA ALA A 426 -25.67 -3.25 -7.97
C ALA A 426 -24.38 -2.44 -8.19
N LEU A 427 -23.57 -2.78 -9.20
CA LEU A 427 -22.38 -2.03 -9.58
C LEU A 427 -22.68 -0.57 -9.99
N GLN A 428 -23.82 -0.34 -10.66
CA GLN A 428 -24.27 1.02 -11.03
C GLN A 428 -24.71 1.83 -9.80
N MET A 429 -25.23 1.17 -8.77
CA MET A 429 -25.65 1.81 -7.53
C MET A 429 -24.46 2.27 -6.68
N MET A 430 -23.28 1.63 -6.80
CA MET A 430 -22.10 2.08 -6.07
C MET A 430 -21.60 3.41 -6.63
N PRO A 431 -21.45 4.46 -5.80
CA PRO A 431 -20.86 5.72 -6.25
C PRO A 431 -19.37 5.57 -6.59
N SER A 432 -18.86 6.48 -7.42
CA SER A 432 -17.40 6.64 -7.60
C SER A 432 -16.73 7.00 -6.28
N GLY A 433 -15.59 6.44 -6.05
CA GLY A 433 -14.75 6.73 -4.90
C GLY A 433 -13.45 7.44 -5.28
N GLU A 434 -13.38 8.08 -6.47
CA GLU A 434 -12.25 8.92 -6.83
C GLU A 434 -12.01 9.99 -5.77
N ALA A 435 -10.78 10.08 -5.27
CA ALA A 435 -10.38 11.00 -4.22
C ALA A 435 -9.10 11.77 -4.58
N TYR A 436 -8.78 12.78 -3.80
CA TYR A 436 -7.51 13.49 -3.90
C TYR A 436 -6.43 12.74 -3.11
N ASN A 437 -5.21 12.73 -3.62
CA ASN A 437 -4.05 12.37 -2.83
C ASN A 437 -3.69 13.53 -1.89
N TYR A 438 -3.14 13.21 -0.73
CA TYR A 438 -2.73 14.19 0.24
C TYR A 438 -1.22 14.29 0.33
N MET A 439 -0.77 15.52 0.56
CA MET A 439 0.61 15.88 0.86
C MET A 439 0.60 16.74 2.11
N PHE A 440 1.21 16.28 3.17
CA PHE A 440 1.28 17.00 4.44
C PHE A 440 2.72 17.40 4.73
N LYS A 441 2.92 18.69 5.04
CA LYS A 441 4.18 19.17 5.60
C LYS A 441 4.22 18.84 7.08
N GLY A 442 5.22 18.07 7.50
CA GLY A 442 5.43 17.74 8.89
C GLY A 442 6.13 18.82 9.71
N SER A 443 6.17 18.62 11.00
CA SER A 443 6.88 19.45 11.96
C SER A 443 7.30 18.65 13.20
N LYS A 444 8.33 19.10 13.90
CA LYS A 444 8.80 18.52 15.18
C LYS A 444 7.74 18.39 16.27
N ASN A 445 6.66 19.17 16.17
CA ASN A 445 5.56 19.14 17.14
C ASN A 445 4.49 18.11 16.79
N LEU A 446 4.73 17.24 15.81
CA LEU A 446 3.76 16.26 15.30
C LEU A 446 2.52 16.89 14.65
N GLU A 447 2.61 18.14 14.21
CA GLU A 447 1.58 18.83 13.43
C GLU A 447 1.89 18.65 11.94
N PHE A 448 0.89 18.23 11.18
CA PHE A 448 0.99 18.04 9.73
C PHE A 448 0.08 19.06 9.03
N GLU A 449 0.67 19.95 8.23
CA GLU A 449 -0.05 20.98 7.48
C GLU A 449 -0.38 20.48 6.08
N ASP A 450 -1.65 20.45 5.68
CA ASP A 450 -2.05 20.07 4.33
C ASP A 450 -1.47 21.05 3.27
N LYS A 451 -0.65 20.49 2.39
CA LYS A 451 -0.02 21.15 1.23
C LYS A 451 -0.48 20.58 -0.11
N SER A 452 -1.47 19.70 -0.14
CA SER A 452 -1.87 18.94 -1.34
C SER A 452 -2.02 19.84 -2.58
N GLY A 453 -2.83 20.89 -2.53
CA GLY A 453 -3.00 21.80 -3.68
C GLY A 453 -1.85 22.76 -3.93
N GLN A 454 -0.74 22.66 -3.19
CA GLN A 454 0.45 23.51 -3.34
C GLN A 454 1.68 22.70 -3.77
N TRP A 455 1.75 21.45 -3.36
CA TRP A 455 2.89 20.58 -3.65
C TRP A 455 2.63 19.62 -4.79
N ILE A 456 1.42 19.08 -4.89
CA ILE A 456 1.00 18.16 -5.96
C ILE A 456 -0.21 18.71 -6.72
N SER A 457 -0.51 18.13 -7.88
CA SER A 457 -1.70 18.44 -8.67
C SER A 457 -2.97 18.04 -7.92
N ASN A 458 -3.92 18.95 -7.82
CA ASN A 458 -5.22 18.70 -7.18
C ASN A 458 -6.19 18.05 -8.19
N LYS A 459 -5.98 16.76 -8.49
CA LYS A 459 -6.82 15.93 -9.37
C LYS A 459 -7.33 14.74 -8.59
N LYS A 460 -8.61 14.45 -8.70
CA LYS A 460 -9.18 13.20 -8.18
C LYS A 460 -8.81 12.05 -9.08
N GLY A 461 -8.53 10.90 -8.49
CA GLY A 461 -8.20 9.66 -9.17
C GLY A 461 -8.35 8.46 -8.26
N VAL A 462 -7.83 7.33 -8.70
CA VAL A 462 -7.72 6.09 -7.93
C VAL A 462 -6.24 5.72 -7.89
N SER A 463 -5.55 6.19 -6.87
CA SER A 463 -4.12 6.00 -6.67
C SER A 463 -3.88 4.90 -5.63
N GLY A 464 -3.09 3.90 -5.99
CA GLY A 464 -2.77 2.75 -5.15
C GLY A 464 -1.33 2.80 -4.62
N ALA A 465 -0.53 1.80 -5.01
CA ALA A 465 0.86 1.67 -4.56
C ALA A 465 1.72 2.86 -5.01
N THR A 466 2.65 3.23 -4.15
CA THR A 466 3.57 4.35 -4.39
C THR A 466 4.98 3.95 -3.95
N ALA A 467 5.99 4.40 -4.66
CA ALA A 467 7.39 4.25 -4.28
C ALA A 467 8.16 5.56 -4.46
N LEU A 468 9.17 5.77 -3.61
CA LEU A 468 10.02 6.96 -3.58
C LEU A 468 11.43 6.62 -4.04
N GLY A 469 12.06 7.53 -4.78
CA GLY A 469 13.46 7.43 -5.20
C GLY A 469 13.92 8.72 -5.85
N ASP A 470 15.22 8.91 -5.96
CA ASP A 470 15.82 9.97 -6.77
C ASP A 470 15.97 9.41 -8.21
N LEU A 471 15.03 9.75 -9.10
CA LEU A 471 14.92 9.18 -10.43
C LEU A 471 15.78 9.90 -11.48
N ASP A 472 16.25 11.10 -11.21
CA ASP A 472 17.11 11.84 -12.14
C ASP A 472 18.48 12.24 -11.56
N ASN A 473 18.77 11.77 -10.33
CA ASN A 473 20.01 11.99 -9.59
C ASN A 473 20.30 13.47 -9.33
N ASP A 474 19.25 14.26 -9.04
CA ASP A 474 19.41 15.68 -8.71
C ASP A 474 19.42 15.93 -7.19
N GLY A 475 19.15 14.90 -6.39
CA GLY A 475 19.24 14.89 -4.93
C GLY A 475 17.94 15.27 -4.23
N ASP A 476 16.84 15.45 -4.96
CA ASP A 476 15.51 15.52 -4.35
C ASP A 476 14.76 14.17 -4.50
N ILE A 477 13.62 14.03 -3.84
CA ILE A 477 12.86 12.78 -3.85
C ILE A 477 11.77 12.87 -4.89
N ASP A 478 11.83 11.97 -5.86
CA ASP A 478 10.78 11.72 -6.82
C ASP A 478 9.82 10.63 -6.32
N MET A 479 8.66 10.54 -6.98
CA MET A 479 7.59 9.64 -6.59
C MET A 479 6.96 8.99 -7.82
N VAL A 480 6.80 7.65 -7.76
CA VAL A 480 6.03 6.87 -8.74
C VAL A 480 4.74 6.41 -8.10
N VAL A 481 3.60 6.81 -8.66
CA VAL A 481 2.26 6.47 -8.15
C VAL A 481 1.53 5.60 -9.17
N SER A 482 1.26 4.34 -8.82
CA SER A 482 0.45 3.44 -9.66
C SER A 482 -1.04 3.77 -9.52
N ASN A 483 -1.69 4.08 -10.64
CA ASN A 483 -3.10 4.43 -10.69
C ASN A 483 -3.92 3.32 -11.35
N ILE A 484 -5.21 3.21 -10.99
CA ILE A 484 -6.17 2.34 -11.68
C ILE A 484 -6.86 3.14 -12.77
N ASN A 485 -6.81 2.63 -14.02
CA ASN A 485 -7.42 3.22 -15.21
C ASN A 485 -6.92 4.64 -15.55
N GLU A 486 -5.72 4.98 -15.10
CA GLU A 486 -4.99 6.21 -15.45
C GLU A 486 -3.50 5.89 -15.56
N GLU A 487 -2.78 6.70 -16.35
CA GLU A 487 -1.32 6.59 -16.45
C GLU A 487 -0.62 6.89 -15.10
N VAL A 488 0.52 6.22 -14.90
CA VAL A 488 1.44 6.42 -13.76
C VAL A 488 1.99 7.84 -13.75
#